data_1bad6c28d195f794072affe4152ce6ae
#
_entry.id   1bad6c28d195f794072affe4152ce6ae
#
_cell.length_a   1.000
_cell.length_b   1.000
_cell.length_c   1.000
_cell.angle_alpha   90.00
_cell.angle_beta   90.00
_cell.angle_gamma   90.00
#
_symmetry.space_group_name_H-M   'P 1'
#
loop_
_entity.id
_entity.type
_entity.pdbx_description
1 polymer ?
#
loop_
_entity_poly.entity_id
_entity_poly.type
_entity_poly.pdbx_seq_one_letter_code
_entity_poly.pdbx_strand_id
1 'polypeptide(L)'
;MHLTLTEITSQEVAAGLEDKTIQVGIMRPLALPDSLVVFELLNEPLVAIMRADHPLATESENGIYMSALAAEPFVFFPRTYGSGIYAQVLSLARAAGFSPLITQEAGEVMTIIGLVAAGLGVTVLPASYRRMRIDGVVYRNVLDPGATSAVWLVQRKDEQSPMAKAFTELLTRNVAR
;
A
#
# COMPACT_ATOMS: atom_id res chain seq x y z
N MET A 1 -7.04 6.38 29.41
CA MET A 1 -6.93 5.48 28.27
C MET A 1 -5.46 5.33 27.93
N HIS A 2 -4.93 4.13 27.88
CA HIS A 2 -3.57 3.88 27.42
C HIS A 2 -3.65 3.22 26.03
N LEU A 3 -3.08 3.88 25.01
CA LEU A 3 -3.01 3.37 23.63
C LEU A 3 -1.54 3.07 23.31
N THR A 4 -1.26 1.83 22.92
CA THR A 4 0.06 1.44 22.39
C THR A 4 -0.08 1.22 20.89
N LEU A 5 0.74 1.88 20.10
CA LEU A 5 0.82 1.68 18.66
C LEU A 5 2.12 0.94 18.32
N THR A 6 2.00 -0.09 17.50
CA THR A 6 3.15 -0.88 17.05
C THR A 6 3.08 -0.99 15.53
N GLU A 7 4.18 -0.67 14.85
CA GLU A 7 4.31 -0.84 13.41
C GLU A 7 4.81 -2.26 13.11
N ILE A 8 4.00 -3.00 12.40
CA ILE A 8 4.24 -4.39 11.99
C ILE A 8 3.60 -4.65 10.62
N THR A 9 3.95 -5.75 9.99
CA THR A 9 3.38 -6.13 8.68
C THR A 9 1.90 -6.54 8.80
N SER A 10 1.16 -6.45 7.68
CA SER A 10 -0.25 -6.87 7.65
C SER A 10 -0.45 -8.33 8.05
N GLN A 11 0.51 -9.21 7.77
CA GLN A 11 0.47 -10.61 8.22
C GLN A 11 0.61 -10.73 9.74
N GLU A 12 1.54 -9.99 10.33
CA GLU A 12 1.73 -9.95 11.79
C GLU A 12 0.52 -9.33 12.48
N VAL A 13 -0.13 -8.33 11.88
CA VAL A 13 -1.40 -7.78 12.38
C VAL A 13 -2.47 -8.88 12.42
N ALA A 14 -2.65 -9.63 11.34
CA ALA A 14 -3.64 -10.69 11.30
C ALA A 14 -3.36 -11.78 12.36
N ALA A 15 -2.11 -12.24 12.47
CA ALA A 15 -1.69 -13.20 13.49
C ALA A 15 -1.92 -12.68 14.91
N GLY A 16 -1.51 -11.43 15.19
CA GLY A 16 -1.67 -10.82 16.50
C GLY A 16 -3.14 -10.56 16.91
N LEU A 17 -4.03 -10.40 15.93
CA LEU A 17 -5.47 -10.38 16.20
C LEU A 17 -5.99 -11.77 16.61
N GLU A 18 -5.54 -12.84 15.94
CA GLU A 18 -5.98 -14.21 16.24
C GLU A 18 -5.45 -14.69 17.59
N ASP A 19 -4.19 -14.42 17.90
CA ASP A 19 -3.56 -14.80 19.19
C ASP A 19 -3.88 -13.83 20.35
N LYS A 20 -4.67 -12.78 20.07
CA LYS A 20 -5.17 -11.79 21.05
C LYS A 20 -4.09 -10.85 21.63
N THR A 21 -2.91 -10.79 21.03
CA THR A 21 -1.87 -9.82 21.41
C THR A 21 -2.22 -8.41 20.94
N ILE A 22 -3.04 -8.29 19.89
CA ILE A 22 -3.56 -7.03 19.37
C ILE A 22 -5.10 -7.06 19.43
N GLN A 23 -5.73 -5.92 19.72
CA GLN A 23 -7.18 -5.75 19.74
C GLN A 23 -7.73 -5.21 18.43
N VAL A 24 -7.01 -4.26 17.82
CA VAL A 24 -7.41 -3.60 16.57
C VAL A 24 -6.18 -3.49 15.68
N GLY A 25 -6.33 -3.81 14.41
CA GLY A 25 -5.30 -3.67 13.39
C GLY A 25 -5.71 -2.67 12.30
N ILE A 26 -4.73 -1.92 11.78
CA ILE A 26 -4.89 -1.14 10.54
C ILE A 26 -3.92 -1.75 9.54
N MET A 27 -4.43 -2.20 8.40
CA MET A 27 -3.64 -3.01 7.49
C MET A 27 -4.08 -2.88 6.04
N ARG A 28 -3.24 -3.30 5.11
CA ARG A 28 -3.62 -3.47 3.70
C ARG A 28 -4.34 -4.82 3.51
N PRO A 29 -5.20 -4.92 2.48
CA PRO A 29 -5.97 -6.13 2.20
C PRO A 29 -5.10 -7.38 2.05
N LEU A 30 -5.52 -8.45 2.69
CA LEU A 30 -5.04 -9.81 2.47
C LEU A 30 -6.18 -10.81 2.80
N ALA A 31 -6.00 -12.07 2.46
CA ALA A 31 -6.94 -13.11 2.86
C ALA A 31 -6.95 -13.24 4.39
N LEU A 32 -8.12 -13.14 4.99
CA LEU A 32 -8.31 -13.17 6.44
C LEU A 32 -9.20 -14.35 6.82
N PRO A 33 -9.01 -14.92 8.02
CA PRO A 33 -9.91 -15.94 8.57
C PRO A 33 -11.27 -15.33 8.92
N ASP A 34 -12.31 -16.18 8.94
CA ASP A 34 -13.68 -15.80 9.24
C ASP A 34 -13.89 -15.27 10.67
N SER A 35 -12.94 -15.47 11.56
CA SER A 35 -12.95 -14.95 12.94
C SER A 35 -12.78 -13.42 13.02
N LEU A 36 -12.30 -12.80 11.95
CA LEU A 36 -12.05 -11.36 11.86
C LEU A 36 -13.18 -10.63 11.13
N VAL A 37 -13.38 -9.36 11.47
CA VAL A 37 -14.27 -8.42 10.77
C VAL A 37 -13.48 -7.25 10.26
N VAL A 38 -13.84 -6.80 9.05
CA VAL A 38 -13.16 -5.75 8.31
C VAL A 38 -14.05 -4.54 8.16
N PHE A 39 -13.48 -3.36 8.38
CA PHE A 39 -14.06 -2.05 8.05
C PHE A 39 -13.11 -1.34 7.09
N GLU A 40 -13.56 -1.02 5.89
CA GLU A 40 -12.76 -0.23 4.96
C GLU A 40 -12.66 1.21 5.47
N LEU A 41 -11.43 1.67 5.75
CA LEU A 41 -11.18 3.03 6.19
C LEU A 41 -11.00 3.99 5.01
N LEU A 42 -10.31 3.55 3.98
CA LEU A 42 -10.14 4.32 2.75
C LEU A 42 -9.78 3.38 1.60
N ASN A 43 -10.03 3.86 0.40
CA ASN A 43 -9.54 3.24 -0.82
C ASN A 43 -8.93 4.34 -1.68
N GLU A 44 -7.65 4.24 -1.96
CA GLU A 44 -6.88 5.25 -2.64
C GLU A 44 -6.31 4.72 -3.96
N PRO A 45 -6.16 5.58 -5.00
CA PRO A 45 -5.56 5.15 -6.24
C PRO A 45 -4.08 4.78 -6.03
N LEU A 46 -3.58 3.90 -6.89
CA LEU A 46 -2.15 3.66 -7.04
C LEU A 46 -1.54 4.69 -7.97
N VAL A 47 -0.27 5.01 -7.72
CA VAL A 47 0.52 5.92 -8.53
C VAL A 47 1.84 5.29 -8.91
N ALA A 48 2.22 5.44 -10.17
CA ALA A 48 3.57 5.19 -10.61
C ALA A 48 4.45 6.38 -10.20
N ILE A 49 5.61 6.09 -9.64
CA ILE A 49 6.60 7.07 -9.22
C ILE A 49 7.86 6.83 -10.03
N MET A 50 8.36 7.87 -10.63
CA MET A 50 9.55 7.85 -11.47
C MET A 50 10.32 9.15 -11.35
N ARG A 51 11.54 9.18 -11.80
CA ARG A 51 12.36 10.40 -11.85
C ARG A 51 11.68 11.47 -12.71
N ALA A 52 11.82 12.75 -12.34
CA ALA A 52 11.11 13.85 -13.00
C ALA A 52 11.49 14.02 -14.49
N ASP A 53 12.70 13.62 -14.88
CA ASP A 53 13.18 13.64 -16.27
C ASP A 53 12.99 12.30 -17.01
N HIS A 54 12.27 11.36 -16.41
CA HIS A 54 11.95 10.08 -17.05
C HIS A 54 11.09 10.29 -18.29
N PRO A 55 11.31 9.59 -19.42
CA PRO A 55 10.48 9.75 -20.64
C PRO A 55 8.98 9.64 -20.37
N LEU A 56 8.56 8.65 -19.61
CA LEU A 56 7.15 8.43 -19.24
C LEU A 56 6.58 9.54 -18.34
N ALA A 57 7.42 10.34 -17.70
CA ALA A 57 6.97 11.45 -16.87
C ALA A 57 6.37 12.59 -17.71
N THR A 58 6.82 12.75 -18.95
CA THR A 58 6.41 13.82 -19.88
C THR A 58 5.28 13.40 -20.81
N GLU A 59 5.15 12.10 -21.08
CA GLU A 59 4.22 11.59 -22.09
C GLU A 59 2.75 11.63 -21.66
N SER A 60 2.46 11.66 -20.36
CA SER A 60 1.08 11.64 -19.88
C SER A 60 0.90 12.36 -18.55
N GLU A 61 0.39 13.58 -18.60
CA GLU A 61 -0.02 14.33 -17.40
C GLU A 61 -1.22 13.69 -16.69
N ASN A 62 -2.09 12.99 -17.42
CA ASN A 62 -3.34 12.43 -16.91
C ASN A 62 -3.17 11.08 -16.18
N GLY A 63 -2.04 10.41 -16.37
CA GLY A 63 -1.76 9.11 -15.77
C GLY A 63 -1.10 8.14 -16.74
N ILE A 64 -0.84 6.94 -16.29
CA ILE A 64 -0.09 5.92 -17.03
C ILE A 64 -0.73 4.55 -16.84
N TYR A 65 -0.72 3.72 -17.89
CA TYR A 65 -1.09 2.32 -17.77
C TYR A 65 0.10 1.49 -17.27
N MET A 66 -0.17 0.44 -16.50
CA MET A 66 0.86 -0.48 -16.00
C MET A 66 1.72 -1.05 -17.13
N SER A 67 1.12 -1.31 -18.29
CA SER A 67 1.85 -1.84 -19.47
C SER A 67 3.00 -0.95 -19.94
N ALA A 68 2.91 0.36 -19.76
CA ALA A 68 3.99 1.29 -20.09
C ALA A 68 5.24 1.10 -19.20
N LEU A 69 5.08 0.50 -18.04
CA LEU A 69 6.17 0.22 -17.09
C LEU A 69 6.85 -1.15 -17.36
N ALA A 70 6.40 -1.91 -18.36
CA ALA A 70 6.83 -3.31 -18.57
C ALA A 70 8.35 -3.45 -18.82
N ALA A 71 8.98 -2.46 -19.43
CA ALA A 71 10.42 -2.47 -19.73
C ALA A 71 11.29 -1.79 -18.66
N GLU A 72 10.67 -1.21 -17.62
CA GLU A 72 11.37 -0.44 -16.61
C GLU A 72 11.88 -1.34 -15.48
N PRO A 73 13.07 -1.05 -14.91
CA PRO A 73 13.51 -1.66 -13.67
C PRO A 73 12.65 -1.14 -12.50
N PHE A 74 12.28 -2.05 -11.59
CA PHE A 74 11.49 -1.68 -10.42
C PHE A 74 12.35 -1.61 -9.16
N VAL A 75 12.09 -0.58 -8.36
CA VAL A 75 12.51 -0.49 -6.96
C VAL A 75 11.29 -0.79 -6.12
N PHE A 76 11.32 -1.85 -5.30
CA PHE A 76 10.11 -2.26 -4.59
C PHE A 76 10.42 -2.86 -3.22
N PHE A 77 9.37 -3.27 -2.51
CA PHE A 77 9.51 -3.98 -1.24
C PHE A 77 10.10 -5.37 -1.46
N PRO A 78 10.84 -5.92 -0.48
CA PRO A 78 11.21 -7.33 -0.49
C PRO A 78 9.96 -8.23 -0.54
N ARG A 79 10.07 -9.34 -1.26
CA ARG A 79 8.98 -10.32 -1.36
C ARG A 79 8.48 -10.82 0.01
N THR A 80 9.35 -10.85 1.01
CA THR A 80 9.03 -11.25 2.38
C THR A 80 8.11 -10.27 3.12
N TYR A 81 8.05 -9.00 2.69
CA TYR A 81 7.09 -8.01 3.19
C TYR A 81 5.70 -8.17 2.56
N GLY A 82 5.57 -9.00 1.69
CA GLY A 82 4.83 -9.26 0.50
C GLY A 82 3.39 -9.60 0.55
N SER A 83 2.64 -9.39 1.56
CA SER A 83 1.20 -9.46 1.45
C SER A 83 0.59 -8.15 0.99
N GLY A 84 -0.32 -7.62 0.96
CA GLY A 84 -0.82 -6.26 0.74
C GLY A 84 -0.38 -5.66 -0.61
N ILE A 85 0.35 -4.55 -0.53
CA ILE A 85 0.72 -3.75 -1.72
C ILE A 85 1.58 -4.52 -2.73
N TYR A 86 2.49 -5.37 -2.24
CA TYR A 86 3.35 -6.17 -3.11
C TYR A 86 2.52 -7.09 -4.02
N ALA A 87 1.65 -7.90 -3.44
CA ALA A 87 0.81 -8.83 -4.19
C ALA A 87 -0.15 -8.08 -5.14
N GLN A 88 -0.67 -6.94 -4.72
CA GLN A 88 -1.58 -6.13 -5.50
C GLN A 88 -0.90 -5.55 -6.76
N VAL A 89 0.29 -4.97 -6.62
CA VAL A 89 1.04 -4.41 -7.76
C VAL A 89 1.47 -5.53 -8.72
N LEU A 90 1.91 -6.69 -8.20
CA LEU A 90 2.22 -7.83 -9.06
C LEU A 90 0.99 -8.35 -9.82
N SER A 91 -0.17 -8.34 -9.19
CA SER A 91 -1.43 -8.74 -9.85
C SER A 91 -1.79 -7.81 -10.99
N LEU A 92 -1.68 -6.48 -10.77
CA LEU A 92 -1.90 -5.48 -11.81
C LEU A 92 -0.92 -5.63 -12.98
N ALA A 93 0.36 -5.83 -12.68
CA ALA A 93 1.38 -6.04 -13.72
C ALA A 93 1.08 -7.30 -14.55
N ARG A 94 0.69 -8.41 -13.91
CA ARG A 94 0.27 -9.63 -14.61
C ARG A 94 -0.96 -9.40 -15.48
N ALA A 95 -1.95 -8.67 -14.99
CA ALA A 95 -3.13 -8.29 -15.78
C ALA A 95 -2.77 -7.42 -16.98
N ALA A 96 -1.73 -6.59 -16.87
CA ALA A 96 -1.15 -5.79 -17.94
C ALA A 96 -0.17 -6.58 -18.85
N GLY A 97 0.02 -7.88 -18.61
CA GLY A 97 0.78 -8.79 -19.48
C GLY A 97 2.28 -8.90 -19.18
N PHE A 98 2.75 -8.44 -18.00
CA PHE A 98 4.17 -8.51 -17.65
C PHE A 98 4.42 -8.91 -16.19
N SER A 99 5.67 -9.22 -15.88
CA SER A 99 6.17 -9.38 -14.51
C SER A 99 7.23 -8.33 -14.25
N PRO A 100 7.10 -7.49 -13.19
CA PRO A 100 8.08 -6.45 -12.90
C PRO A 100 9.47 -7.04 -12.67
N LEU A 101 10.49 -6.44 -13.29
CA LEU A 101 11.90 -6.73 -13.02
C LEU A 101 12.33 -5.94 -11.79
N ILE A 102 12.22 -6.52 -10.61
CA ILE A 102 12.65 -5.89 -9.36
C ILE A 102 14.17 -5.97 -9.29
N THR A 103 14.84 -4.84 -9.47
CA THR A 103 16.31 -4.72 -9.45
C THR A 103 16.85 -4.23 -8.13
N GLN A 104 16.02 -3.54 -7.33
CA GLN A 104 16.36 -3.05 -6.01
C GLN A 104 15.21 -3.31 -5.04
N GLU A 105 15.55 -3.72 -3.82
CA GLU A 105 14.59 -3.93 -2.76
C GLU A 105 14.91 -3.05 -1.55
N ALA A 106 13.87 -2.47 -0.93
CA ALA A 106 14.00 -1.72 0.33
C ALA A 106 12.73 -1.90 1.17
N GLY A 107 12.90 -1.98 2.49
CA GLY A 107 11.80 -2.17 3.44
C GLY A 107 10.98 -0.91 3.69
N GLU A 108 11.60 0.27 3.51
CA GLU A 108 11.01 1.56 3.82
C GLU A 108 10.64 2.35 2.56
N VAL A 109 9.43 2.91 2.54
CA VAL A 109 8.92 3.70 1.41
C VAL A 109 9.82 4.89 1.08
N MET A 110 10.35 5.58 2.09
CA MET A 110 11.26 6.71 1.88
C MET A 110 12.52 6.28 1.13
N THR A 111 13.06 5.11 1.47
CA THR A 111 14.22 4.54 0.77
C THR A 111 13.86 4.17 -0.67
N ILE A 112 12.71 3.53 -0.89
CA ILE A 112 12.23 3.19 -2.24
C ILE A 112 12.16 4.44 -3.11
N ILE A 113 11.47 5.50 -2.63
CA ILE A 113 11.31 6.73 -3.43
C ILE A 113 12.65 7.45 -3.60
N GLY A 114 13.54 7.41 -2.60
CA GLY A 114 14.90 7.94 -2.71
C GLY A 114 15.73 7.24 -3.79
N LEU A 115 15.65 5.91 -3.90
CA LEU A 115 16.30 5.13 -4.94
C LEU A 115 15.71 5.44 -6.34
N VAL A 116 14.39 5.68 -6.42
CA VAL A 116 13.74 6.14 -7.65
C VAL A 116 14.25 7.54 -8.04
N ALA A 117 14.37 8.47 -7.10
CA ALA A 117 14.93 9.80 -7.33
C ALA A 117 16.38 9.74 -7.81
N ALA A 118 17.14 8.75 -7.33
CA ALA A 118 18.52 8.48 -7.77
C ALA A 118 18.59 7.81 -9.17
N GLY A 119 17.45 7.47 -9.80
CA GLY A 119 17.40 6.92 -11.14
C GLY A 119 17.58 5.39 -11.23
N LEU A 120 17.35 4.66 -10.14
CA LEU A 120 17.52 3.20 -10.13
C LEU A 120 16.28 2.43 -10.67
N GLY A 121 15.24 3.14 -11.05
CA GLY A 121 14.05 2.54 -11.64
C GLY A 121 12.77 3.30 -11.29
N VAL A 122 11.65 2.60 -11.39
CA VAL A 122 10.32 3.09 -11.09
C VAL A 122 9.70 2.30 -9.93
N THR A 123 8.63 2.84 -9.33
CA THR A 123 7.83 2.09 -8.35
C THR A 123 6.35 2.41 -8.50
N VAL A 124 5.49 1.58 -7.92
CA VAL A 124 4.04 1.80 -7.86
C VAL A 124 3.58 1.69 -6.41
N LEU A 125 3.04 2.78 -5.89
CA LEU A 125 2.66 2.92 -4.48
C LEU A 125 1.29 3.60 -4.34
N PRO A 126 0.65 3.56 -3.16
CA PRO A 126 -0.56 4.32 -2.87
C PRO A 126 -0.37 5.84 -3.01
N ALA A 127 -1.40 6.55 -3.49
CA ALA A 127 -1.34 7.98 -3.78
C ALA A 127 -1.08 8.86 -2.57
N SER A 128 -1.37 8.40 -1.35
CA SER A 128 -1.07 9.10 -0.10
C SER A 128 0.40 9.47 0.04
N TYR A 129 1.31 8.70 -0.56
CA TYR A 129 2.75 8.99 -0.54
C TYR A 129 3.17 10.22 -1.34
N ARG A 130 2.29 10.79 -2.18
CA ARG A 130 2.49 12.12 -2.79
C ARG A 130 2.71 13.23 -1.76
N ARG A 131 2.14 13.05 -0.55
CA ARG A 131 2.28 14.02 0.55
C ARG A 131 3.70 14.15 1.07
N MET A 132 4.57 13.18 0.81
CA MET A 132 5.97 13.22 1.22
C MET A 132 6.80 14.24 0.44
N ARG A 133 6.34 14.66 -0.75
CA ARG A 133 6.95 15.73 -1.56
C ARG A 133 8.45 15.58 -1.74
N ILE A 134 8.88 14.38 -2.15
CA ILE A 134 10.30 14.11 -2.41
C ILE A 134 10.69 14.78 -3.73
N ASP A 135 11.74 15.59 -3.70
CA ASP A 135 12.27 16.25 -4.88
C ASP A 135 12.84 15.25 -5.88
N GLY A 136 12.80 15.62 -7.16
CA GLY A 136 13.36 14.82 -8.24
C GLY A 136 12.50 13.69 -8.76
N VAL A 137 11.30 13.47 -8.18
CA VAL A 137 10.34 12.48 -8.66
C VAL A 137 9.01 13.10 -9.08
N VAL A 138 8.30 12.40 -9.94
CA VAL A 138 6.91 12.69 -10.32
C VAL A 138 6.02 11.50 -10.00
N TYR A 139 4.75 11.78 -9.79
CA TYR A 139 3.71 10.81 -9.45
C TYR A 139 2.65 10.83 -10.54
N ARG A 140 2.39 9.72 -11.20
CA ARG A 140 1.37 9.56 -12.23
C ARG A 140 0.31 8.55 -11.77
N ASN A 141 -0.96 8.86 -11.95
CA ASN A 141 -2.03 7.90 -11.63
C ASN A 141 -1.87 6.65 -12.48
N VAL A 142 -2.04 5.48 -11.89
CA VAL A 142 -2.19 4.23 -12.65
C VAL A 142 -3.63 4.13 -13.11
N LEU A 143 -3.83 4.01 -14.43
CA LEU A 143 -5.15 4.09 -15.08
C LEU A 143 -5.84 2.74 -15.25
N ASP A 144 -5.14 1.65 -14.92
CA ASP A 144 -5.69 0.30 -15.05
C ASP A 144 -6.88 0.09 -14.12
N PRO A 145 -7.90 -0.66 -14.55
CA PRO A 145 -9.01 -1.03 -13.69
C PRO A 145 -8.53 -1.75 -12.42
N GLY A 146 -9.04 -1.33 -11.27
CA GLY A 146 -8.63 -1.90 -9.99
C GLY A 146 -7.28 -1.41 -9.45
N ALA A 147 -6.66 -0.40 -10.08
CA ALA A 147 -5.43 0.23 -9.58
C ALA A 147 -5.71 1.13 -8.37
N THR A 148 -6.27 0.54 -7.32
CA THR A 148 -6.54 1.18 -6.02
C THR A 148 -6.01 0.31 -4.90
N SER A 149 -5.77 0.89 -3.74
CA SER A 149 -5.34 0.16 -2.55
C SER A 149 -6.16 0.60 -1.34
N ALA A 150 -6.90 -0.33 -0.77
CA ALA A 150 -7.67 -0.09 0.44
C ALA A 150 -6.79 -0.11 1.69
N VAL A 151 -7.23 0.58 2.73
CA VAL A 151 -6.77 0.42 4.10
C VAL A 151 -7.93 -0.08 4.92
N TRP A 152 -7.71 -1.17 5.62
CA TRP A 152 -8.70 -1.83 6.46
C TRP A 152 -8.40 -1.60 7.93
N LEU A 153 -9.44 -1.34 8.71
CA LEU A 153 -9.43 -1.60 10.13
C LEU A 153 -10.00 -3.00 10.34
N VAL A 154 -9.28 -3.80 11.12
CA VAL A 154 -9.62 -5.21 11.35
C VAL A 154 -9.63 -5.47 12.85
N GLN A 155 -10.60 -6.23 13.31
CA GLN A 155 -10.70 -6.71 14.70
C GLN A 155 -11.34 -8.09 14.73
N ARG A 156 -11.26 -8.78 15.87
CA ARG A 156 -12.00 -10.03 16.05
C ARG A 156 -13.49 -9.76 16.11
N LYS A 157 -14.29 -10.70 15.62
CA LYS A 157 -15.75 -10.66 15.75
C LYS A 157 -16.23 -10.72 17.23
N ASP A 158 -15.46 -11.42 18.08
CA ASP A 158 -15.73 -11.59 19.50
C ASP A 158 -15.02 -10.54 20.40
N GLU A 159 -14.51 -9.46 19.84
CA GLU A 159 -13.84 -8.40 20.61
C GLU A 159 -14.78 -7.76 21.62
N GLN A 160 -14.44 -7.81 22.91
CA GLN A 160 -15.27 -7.31 23.99
C GLN A 160 -14.74 -6.03 24.65
N SER A 161 -13.48 -5.64 24.35
CA SER A 161 -12.88 -4.45 24.94
C SER A 161 -13.70 -3.19 24.60
N PRO A 162 -14.26 -2.48 25.57
CA PRO A 162 -14.94 -1.20 25.32
C PRO A 162 -14.04 -0.18 24.64
N MET A 163 -12.73 -0.24 24.92
CA MET A 163 -11.74 0.66 24.35
C MET A 163 -11.51 0.36 22.87
N ALA A 164 -11.39 -0.92 22.50
CA ALA A 164 -11.26 -1.33 21.10
C ALA A 164 -12.50 -0.90 20.30
N LYS A 165 -13.70 -1.11 20.86
CA LYS A 165 -14.96 -0.68 20.24
C LYS A 165 -15.02 0.83 20.03
N ALA A 166 -14.70 1.61 21.06
CA ALA A 166 -14.68 3.08 20.98
C ALA A 166 -13.65 3.59 19.96
N PHE A 167 -12.47 2.95 19.88
CA PHE A 167 -11.45 3.29 18.89
C PHE A 167 -11.91 3.00 17.47
N THR A 168 -12.50 1.82 17.25
CA THR A 168 -13.08 1.44 15.96
C THR A 168 -14.17 2.42 15.52
N GLU A 169 -15.10 2.76 16.41
CA GLU A 169 -16.16 3.73 16.13
C GLU A 169 -15.59 5.12 15.78
N LEU A 170 -14.56 5.57 16.48
CA LEU A 170 -13.92 6.86 16.21
C LEU A 170 -13.32 6.90 14.80
N LEU A 171 -12.60 5.86 14.41
CA LEU A 171 -11.96 5.80 13.09
C LEU A 171 -12.99 5.66 11.96
N THR A 172 -13.98 4.80 12.11
CA THR A 172 -14.99 4.57 11.07
C THR A 172 -15.90 5.79 10.86
N ARG A 173 -16.21 6.57 11.90
CA ARG A 173 -16.96 7.84 11.76
C ARG A 173 -16.22 8.92 10.96
N ASN A 174 -14.89 8.95 11.04
CA ASN A 174 -14.08 9.96 10.36
C ASN A 174 -13.87 9.66 8.88
N VAL A 175 -14.11 8.43 8.44
CA VAL A 175 -13.99 8.00 7.04
C VAL A 175 -15.25 8.33 6.24
N ALA A 176 -16.41 8.45 6.90
CA ALA A 176 -17.69 8.77 6.26
C ALA A 176 -17.88 10.28 5.94
N ARG A 177 -16.83 11.10 6.12
CA ARG A 177 -16.79 12.53 5.78
C ARG A 177 -15.79 12.79 4.65
#